data_3c036c23652864eecaa2c40f22587d7a
#
_entry.id   3c036c23652864eecaa2c40f22587d7a
#
_cell.length_a   1.000
_cell.length_b   1.000
_cell.length_c   1.000
_cell.angle_alpha   90.00
_cell.angle_beta   90.00
_cell.angle_gamma   90.00
#
_symmetry.space_group_name_H-M   'P 1'
#
loop_
_entity.id
_entity.type
_entity.pdbx_description
1 polymer ?
#
loop_
_entity_poly.entity_id
_entity_poly.type
_entity_poly.pdbx_seq_one_letter_code
_entity_poly.pdbx_strand_id
1 'polypeptide(L)'
;MLIPRRVKHRKQHHPKRSGAAKGGTQVTFGDYGIQALEPAYITNRQIESARIAITRHIKRGGKVWINIFPDRPLTKKPAETRMGSGKGSPEWWIANVKPCRVLFELSYPDETIAREALTRAIHKLPIKARIITREEQF
;
A
#
# COMPACT_ATOMS: atom_id res chain seq x y z
N MET A 1 -8.02 11.16 -0.19
CA MET A 1 -6.93 10.23 0.15
C MET A 1 -7.17 9.62 1.53
N LEU A 2 -6.63 8.45 1.76
CA LEU A 2 -6.77 7.76 3.04
C LEU A 2 -5.92 8.43 4.11
N ILE A 3 -6.57 8.83 5.20
CA ILE A 3 -5.90 9.35 6.40
C ILE A 3 -6.69 8.91 7.63
N PRO A 4 -6.06 8.73 8.81
CA PRO A 4 -6.79 8.43 10.03
C PRO A 4 -7.63 9.63 10.47
N ARG A 5 -8.84 9.36 10.98
CA ARG A 5 -9.69 10.42 11.54
C ARG A 5 -9.16 10.94 12.87
N ARG A 6 -8.65 10.03 13.70
CA ARG A 6 -8.09 10.36 15.03
C ARG A 6 -6.79 9.63 15.23
N VAL A 7 -5.85 10.30 15.88
CA VAL A 7 -4.56 9.74 16.24
C VAL A 7 -4.24 10.13 17.68
N LYS A 8 -3.81 9.16 18.47
CA LYS A 8 -3.32 9.43 19.82
C LYS A 8 -2.07 10.32 19.78
N HIS A 9 -1.18 10.03 18.85
CA HIS A 9 0.08 10.76 18.69
C HIS A 9 0.25 11.12 17.23
N ARG A 10 0.35 12.41 16.93
CA ARG A 10 0.57 12.90 15.57
C ARG A 10 1.98 12.63 15.07
N LYS A 11 2.93 12.48 15.99
CA LYS A 11 4.32 12.18 15.69
C LYS A 11 4.68 10.85 16.35
N GLN A 12 5.30 9.95 15.62
CA GLN A 12 5.66 8.62 16.10
C GLN A 12 7.04 8.25 15.61
N HIS A 13 7.66 7.28 16.29
CA HIS A 13 8.89 6.70 15.80
C HIS A 13 8.60 5.90 14.53
N HIS A 14 9.60 5.85 13.63
CA HIS A 14 9.46 5.06 12.41
C HIS A 14 9.27 3.59 12.76
N PRO A 15 8.27 2.90 12.20
CA PRO A 15 8.07 1.49 12.48
C PRO A 15 9.18 0.65 11.87
N LYS A 16 9.43 -0.52 12.49
CA LYS A 16 10.44 -1.46 11.99
C LYS A 16 9.96 -2.11 10.69
N ARG A 17 10.88 -2.26 9.74
CA ARG A 17 10.62 -2.90 8.46
C ARG A 17 11.12 -4.34 8.37
N SER A 18 11.71 -4.85 9.46
CA SER A 18 12.25 -6.21 9.50
C SER A 18 11.17 -7.27 9.64
N GLY A 19 11.48 -8.48 9.17
CA GLY A 19 10.59 -9.63 9.25
C GLY A 19 9.59 -9.71 8.11
N ALA A 20 8.79 -10.77 8.10
CA ALA A 20 7.73 -10.98 7.12
C ALA A 20 6.37 -10.68 7.75
N ALA A 21 5.37 -10.48 6.91
CA ALA A 21 4.00 -10.27 7.37
C ALA A 21 3.45 -11.54 8.02
N LYS A 22 2.77 -11.38 9.14
CA LYS A 22 2.13 -12.49 9.87
C LYS A 22 0.67 -12.70 9.48
N GLY A 23 0.05 -11.69 8.91
CA GLY A 23 -1.33 -11.75 8.47
C GLY A 23 -1.51 -11.00 7.15
N GLY A 24 -2.66 -11.17 6.51
CA GLY A 24 -2.94 -10.51 5.24
C GLY A 24 -2.02 -10.99 4.12
N THR A 25 -1.66 -12.26 4.12
CA THR A 25 -0.74 -12.87 3.15
C THR A 25 -1.45 -13.61 2.04
N GLN A 26 -2.76 -13.67 2.08
CA GLN A 26 -3.57 -14.39 1.10
C GLN A 26 -4.65 -13.50 0.51
N VAL A 27 -5.05 -13.79 -0.73
CA VAL A 27 -6.19 -13.14 -1.35
C VAL A 27 -7.46 -13.65 -0.66
N THR A 28 -8.24 -12.72 -0.08
CA THR A 28 -9.40 -13.05 0.73
C THR A 28 -10.71 -12.65 0.07
N PHE A 29 -10.76 -11.48 -0.51
CA PHE A 29 -12.00 -10.89 -1.05
C PHE A 29 -12.12 -11.00 -2.56
N GLY A 30 -11.01 -10.87 -3.28
CA GLY A 30 -10.98 -10.86 -4.74
C GLY A 30 -10.48 -12.16 -5.32
N ASP A 31 -10.21 -12.13 -6.62
CA ASP A 31 -9.65 -13.26 -7.37
C ASP A 31 -8.14 -13.11 -7.58
N TYR A 32 -7.68 -11.88 -7.63
CA TYR A 32 -6.27 -11.51 -7.88
C TYR A 32 -5.81 -10.54 -6.82
N GLY A 33 -4.52 -10.51 -6.57
CA GLY A 33 -3.95 -9.57 -5.61
C GLY A 33 -2.53 -9.17 -5.94
N ILE A 34 -2.09 -8.08 -5.32
CA ILE A 34 -0.70 -7.63 -5.36
C ILE A 34 -0.07 -7.97 -4.03
N GLN A 35 0.97 -8.79 -4.06
CA GLN A 35 1.72 -9.17 -2.86
C GLN A 35 3.09 -8.50 -2.85
N ALA A 36 3.43 -7.88 -1.74
CA ALA A 36 4.72 -7.24 -1.57
C ALA A 36 5.86 -8.27 -1.49
N LEU A 37 6.96 -7.98 -2.15
CA LEU A 37 8.18 -8.79 -2.09
C LEU A 37 9.26 -8.13 -1.24
N GLU A 38 9.11 -6.86 -0.94
CA GLU A 38 10.06 -6.06 -0.17
C GLU A 38 9.34 -5.30 0.95
N PRO A 39 10.06 -4.98 2.06
CA PRO A 39 9.49 -4.09 3.07
C PRO A 39 9.50 -2.65 2.58
N ALA A 40 8.50 -1.87 2.94
CA ALA A 40 8.44 -0.45 2.60
C ALA A 40 7.46 0.33 3.44
N TYR A 41 7.63 1.64 3.43
CA TYR A 41 6.62 2.58 3.87
C TYR A 41 5.88 3.08 2.63
N ILE A 42 4.61 2.75 2.51
CA ILE A 42 3.80 3.16 1.37
C ILE A 42 2.94 4.34 1.79
N THR A 43 3.09 5.47 1.10
CA THR A 43 2.37 6.69 1.45
C THR A 43 0.91 6.61 0.99
N ASN A 44 0.05 7.40 1.62
CA ASN A 44 -1.35 7.50 1.21
C ASN A 44 -1.49 7.97 -0.26
N ARG A 45 -0.55 8.80 -0.74
CA ARG A 45 -0.55 9.23 -2.14
C ARG A 45 -0.23 8.08 -3.10
N GLN A 46 0.71 7.23 -2.72
CA GLN A 46 1.06 6.05 -3.52
C GLN A 46 -0.09 5.05 -3.57
N ILE A 47 -0.76 4.84 -2.44
CA ILE A 47 -1.95 3.97 -2.37
C ILE A 47 -3.03 4.50 -3.30
N GLU A 48 -3.30 5.79 -3.25
CA GLU A 48 -4.32 6.42 -4.10
C GLU A 48 -3.96 6.33 -5.58
N SER A 49 -2.70 6.56 -5.93
CA SER A 49 -2.21 6.44 -7.31
C SER A 49 -2.39 5.02 -7.84
N ALA A 50 -2.06 4.02 -7.03
CA ALA A 50 -2.22 2.61 -7.43
C ALA A 50 -3.70 2.26 -7.62
N ARG A 51 -4.56 2.69 -6.71
CA ARG A 51 -6.01 2.48 -6.82
C ARG A 51 -6.56 3.08 -8.10
N ILE A 52 -6.18 4.30 -8.42
CA ILE A 52 -6.63 4.99 -9.62
C ILE A 52 -6.14 4.25 -10.87
N ALA A 53 -4.90 3.77 -10.88
CA ALA A 53 -4.35 3.02 -12.00
C ALA A 53 -5.16 1.76 -12.28
N ILE A 54 -5.55 1.02 -11.24
CA ILE A 54 -6.40 -0.17 -11.38
C ILE A 54 -7.76 0.21 -11.93
N THR A 55 -8.42 1.19 -11.30
CA THR A 55 -9.79 1.58 -11.65
C THR A 55 -9.91 2.09 -13.09
N ARG A 56 -8.92 2.85 -13.54
CA ARG A 56 -8.91 3.35 -14.93
C ARG A 56 -8.77 2.24 -15.94
N HIS A 57 -8.01 1.21 -15.62
CA HIS A 57 -7.77 0.11 -16.55
C HIS A 57 -8.97 -0.82 -16.66
N ILE A 58 -9.61 -1.16 -15.54
CA ILE A 58 -10.78 -2.03 -15.53
C ILE A 58 -12.09 -1.28 -15.80
N LYS A 59 -12.05 0.04 -15.78
CA LYS A 59 -13.24 0.91 -15.94
C LYS A 59 -14.31 0.55 -14.91
N ARG A 60 -15.51 0.15 -15.33
CA ARG A 60 -16.63 -0.12 -14.43
C ARG A 60 -16.87 -1.61 -14.16
N GLY A 61 -15.99 -2.47 -14.63
CA GLY A 61 -16.27 -3.90 -14.70
C GLY A 61 -15.87 -4.75 -13.51
N GLY A 62 -15.38 -4.18 -12.42
CA GLY A 62 -14.88 -5.00 -11.34
C GLY A 62 -14.91 -4.33 -9.99
N LYS A 63 -14.35 -5.03 -8.99
CA LYS A 63 -14.23 -4.54 -7.63
C LYS A 63 -12.77 -4.52 -7.20
N VAL A 64 -12.40 -3.48 -6.46
CA VAL A 64 -11.05 -3.30 -5.92
C VAL A 64 -11.14 -3.18 -4.41
N TRP A 65 -10.28 -3.90 -3.70
CA TRP A 65 -10.12 -3.78 -2.26
C TRP A 65 -8.73 -3.28 -1.94
N ILE A 66 -8.64 -2.34 -1.01
CA ILE A 66 -7.37 -1.86 -0.47
C ILE A 66 -7.19 -2.49 0.90
N ASN A 67 -6.20 -3.36 1.04
CA ASN A 67 -5.99 -4.14 2.26
C ASN A 67 -5.01 -3.50 3.23
N ILE A 68 -4.45 -2.35 2.88
CA ILE A 68 -3.53 -1.60 3.74
C ILE A 68 -4.09 -0.22 4.02
N PHE A 69 -3.76 0.32 5.19
CA PHE A 69 -4.21 1.65 5.57
C PHE A 69 -3.02 2.46 6.10
N PRO A 70 -2.86 3.72 5.64
CA PRO A 70 -1.75 4.56 6.07
C PRO A 70 -2.06 5.21 7.43
N ASP A 71 -1.81 4.47 8.51
CA ASP A 71 -2.15 4.90 9.88
C ASP A 71 -0.97 5.47 10.65
N ARG A 72 0.24 5.46 10.07
CA ARG A 72 1.45 5.95 10.72
C ARG A 72 1.87 7.29 10.13
N PRO A 73 2.16 8.30 10.97
CA PRO A 73 2.67 9.57 10.45
C PRO A 73 4.16 9.50 10.13
N LEU A 74 4.53 10.07 9.01
CA LEU A 74 5.94 10.27 8.63
C LEU A 74 6.24 11.76 8.70
N THR A 75 7.25 12.12 9.50
CA THR A 75 7.64 13.51 9.67
C THR A 75 8.91 13.83 8.89
N LYS A 76 8.98 15.06 8.38
CA LYS A 76 10.15 15.57 7.70
C LYS A 76 10.44 16.97 8.22
N LYS A 77 11.68 17.21 8.64
CA LYS A 77 12.09 18.56 9.01
C LYS A 77 12.32 19.40 7.75
N PRO A 78 11.90 20.67 7.75
CA PRO A 78 12.27 21.58 6.66
C PRO A 78 13.81 21.65 6.54
N ALA A 79 14.30 21.85 5.31
CA ALA A 79 15.74 21.92 5.06
C ALA A 79 16.44 23.04 5.86
N GLU A 80 15.71 24.08 6.22
CA GLU A 80 16.20 25.22 6.98
C GLU A 80 16.19 25.03 8.49
N THR A 81 15.59 23.92 8.98
CA THR A 81 15.47 23.68 10.42
C THR A 81 16.79 23.15 10.97
N ARG A 82 17.27 23.78 12.06
CA ARG A 82 18.49 23.34 12.74
C ARG A 82 18.27 21.95 13.37
N MET A 83 19.33 21.15 13.36
CA MET A 83 19.31 19.83 14.01
C MET A 83 19.07 20.03 15.52
N GLY A 84 18.23 19.18 16.09
CA GLY A 84 17.93 19.20 17.52
C GLY A 84 16.74 20.07 17.93
N SER A 85 16.10 20.77 17.02
CA SER A 85 14.95 21.62 17.33
C SER A 85 13.62 20.87 17.44
N GLY A 86 13.68 19.54 17.64
CA GLY A 86 12.50 18.71 17.78
C GLY A 86 12.09 18.02 16.47
N LYS A 87 11.11 17.16 16.55
CA LYS A 87 10.59 16.42 15.41
C LYS A 87 9.73 17.33 14.53
N GLY A 88 9.91 17.24 13.22
CA GLY A 88 9.13 18.02 12.29
C GLY A 88 7.63 17.71 12.31
N SER A 89 6.83 18.50 11.64
CA SER A 89 5.40 18.27 11.49
C SER A 89 5.14 17.04 10.62
N PRO A 90 4.06 16.27 10.87
CA PRO A 90 3.69 15.17 9.99
C PRO A 90 3.39 15.67 8.58
N GLU A 91 4.06 15.13 7.56
CA GLU A 91 3.82 15.49 6.16
C GLU A 91 3.05 14.41 5.42
N TRP A 92 3.31 13.15 5.77
CA TRP A 92 2.69 12.02 5.11
C TRP A 92 2.13 11.04 6.12
N TRP A 93 1.14 10.31 5.66
CA TRP A 93 0.65 9.11 6.33
C TRP A 93 1.14 7.90 5.55
N ILE A 94 1.66 6.91 6.26
CA ILE A 94 2.26 5.72 5.64
C ILE A 94 1.64 4.45 6.18
N ALA A 95 1.62 3.43 5.34
CA ALA A 95 1.37 2.06 5.74
C ALA A 95 2.72 1.34 5.84
N ASN A 96 2.96 0.68 6.97
CA ASN A 96 4.15 -0.15 7.13
C ASN A 96 3.89 -1.52 6.51
N VAL A 97 4.54 -1.79 5.39
CA VAL A 97 4.36 -3.02 4.64
C VAL A 97 5.57 -3.92 4.83
N LYS A 98 5.31 -5.17 5.18
CA LYS A 98 6.33 -6.22 5.26
C LYS A 98 6.19 -7.18 4.08
N PRO A 99 7.26 -7.89 3.69
CA PRO A 99 7.17 -8.87 2.61
C PRO A 99 6.04 -9.87 2.86
N CYS A 100 5.44 -10.35 1.79
CA CYS A 100 4.31 -11.28 1.75
C CYS A 100 2.93 -10.66 2.02
N ARG A 101 2.86 -9.39 2.40
CA ARG A 101 1.58 -8.71 2.61
C ARG A 101 0.85 -8.51 1.28
N VAL A 102 -0.43 -8.84 1.22
CA VAL A 102 -1.30 -8.52 0.09
C VAL A 102 -1.80 -7.08 0.25
N LEU A 103 -1.48 -6.24 -0.72
CA LEU A 103 -1.74 -4.80 -0.66
C LEU A 103 -3.10 -4.42 -1.25
N PHE A 104 -3.40 -4.97 -2.41
CA PHE A 104 -4.63 -4.73 -3.15
C PHE A 104 -5.20 -6.05 -3.62
N GLU A 105 -6.51 -6.11 -3.74
CA GLU A 105 -7.21 -7.24 -4.35
C GLU A 105 -8.13 -6.74 -5.43
N LEU A 106 -8.35 -7.57 -6.44
CA LEU A 106 -9.16 -7.25 -7.60
C LEU A 106 -10.04 -8.43 -7.96
N SER A 107 -11.30 -8.17 -8.22
CA SER A 107 -12.20 -9.13 -8.83
C SER A 107 -12.59 -8.62 -10.20
N TYR A 108 -12.28 -9.38 -11.23
CA TYR A 108 -12.55 -9.02 -12.63
C TYR A 108 -12.64 -10.29 -13.48
N PRO A 109 -13.61 -10.36 -14.42
CA PRO A 109 -13.82 -11.62 -15.16
C PRO A 109 -12.72 -11.99 -16.14
N ASP A 110 -12.00 -11.02 -16.73
CA ASP A 110 -10.93 -11.27 -17.69
C ASP A 110 -9.57 -11.25 -16.98
N GLU A 111 -8.88 -12.39 -16.96
CA GLU A 111 -7.58 -12.52 -16.30
C GLU A 111 -6.52 -11.62 -16.92
N THR A 112 -6.46 -11.53 -18.23
CA THR A 112 -5.46 -10.71 -18.93
C THR A 112 -5.59 -9.24 -18.56
N ILE A 113 -6.80 -8.71 -18.58
CA ILE A 113 -7.07 -7.32 -18.22
C ILE A 113 -6.80 -7.08 -16.74
N ALA A 114 -7.17 -8.03 -15.88
CA ALA A 114 -6.91 -7.93 -14.46
C ALA A 114 -5.41 -7.86 -14.16
N ARG A 115 -4.61 -8.72 -14.79
CA ARG A 115 -3.15 -8.73 -14.62
C ARG A 115 -2.51 -7.43 -15.13
N GLU A 116 -2.98 -6.90 -16.25
CA GLU A 116 -2.50 -5.62 -16.77
C GLU A 116 -2.82 -4.47 -15.81
N ALA A 117 -4.03 -4.44 -15.25
CA ALA A 117 -4.44 -3.42 -14.29
C ALA A 117 -3.55 -3.45 -13.04
N LEU A 118 -3.30 -4.64 -12.50
CA LEU A 118 -2.44 -4.81 -11.33
C LEU A 118 -0.98 -4.46 -11.63
N THR A 119 -0.49 -4.77 -12.83
CA THR A 119 0.86 -4.39 -13.24
C THR A 119 1.02 -2.87 -13.27
N ARG A 120 0.03 -2.16 -13.78
CA ARG A 120 0.04 -0.70 -13.78
C ARG A 120 0.05 -0.13 -12.36
N ALA A 121 -0.68 -0.75 -11.44
CA ALA A 121 -0.67 -0.35 -10.04
C ALA A 121 0.69 -0.58 -9.38
N ILE A 122 1.33 -1.71 -9.67
CA ILE A 122 2.66 -2.01 -9.14
C ILE A 122 3.67 -0.93 -9.52
N HIS A 123 3.58 -0.38 -10.72
CA HIS A 123 4.47 0.70 -11.18
C HIS A 123 4.30 1.99 -10.37
N LYS A 124 3.20 2.16 -9.66
CA LYS A 124 2.96 3.32 -8.79
C LYS A 124 3.44 3.09 -7.37
N LEU A 125 3.87 1.89 -7.04
CA LEU A 125 4.35 1.54 -5.71
C LEU A 125 5.88 1.60 -5.66
N PRO A 126 6.47 1.88 -4.48
CA PRO A 126 7.93 2.05 -4.36
C PRO A 126 8.69 0.73 -4.18
N ILE A 127 8.02 -0.41 -4.32
CA ILE A 127 8.59 -1.72 -4.03
C ILE A 127 8.36 -2.70 -5.17
N LYS A 128 9.13 -3.76 -5.15
CA LYS A 128 8.86 -4.94 -5.97
C LYS A 128 7.67 -5.69 -5.38
N ALA A 129 6.77 -6.07 -6.26
CA ALA A 129 5.57 -6.81 -5.89
C ALA A 129 5.24 -7.78 -7.00
N ARG A 130 4.47 -8.80 -6.66
CA ARG A 130 4.00 -9.79 -7.63
C ARG A 130 2.49 -9.89 -7.61
N ILE A 131 1.94 -10.38 -8.71
CA ILE A 131 0.52 -10.66 -8.81
C ILE A 131 0.31 -12.10 -8.37
N ILE A 132 -0.64 -12.30 -7.46
CA ILE A 132 -1.04 -13.64 -7.01
C ILE A 132 -2.51 -13.84 -7.31
N THR A 133 -2.89 -15.10 -7.49
CA THR A 133 -4.29 -15.48 -7.66
C THR A 133 -4.72 -16.29 -6.43
N ARG A 134 -6.03 -16.36 -6.23
CA ARG A 134 -6.58 -17.17 -5.13
C ARG A 134 -6.19 -18.65 -5.26
N GLU A 135 -6.09 -19.15 -6.48
CA GLU A 135 -5.75 -20.55 -6.75
C GLU A 135 -4.29 -20.88 -6.45
N GLU A 136 -3.40 -19.92 -6.64
CA GLU A 136 -1.96 -20.09 -6.44
C GLU A 136 -1.53 -20.07 -4.97
N GLN A 137 -2.45 -19.89 -4.05
CA GLN A 137 -2.14 -19.79 -2.62
C GLN A 137 -2.00 -21.16 -1.93
N PHE A 138 -2.40 -22.19 -2.58
CA PHE A 138 -2.44 -23.55 -2.00
C PHE A 138 -1.30 -24.43 -2.46
#